data_bdbd490a402634a919a9236a1079e903
#
_entry.id   bdbd490a402634a919a9236a1079e903
#
_cell.length_a   1.000
_cell.length_b   1.000
_cell.length_c   1.000
_cell.angle_alpha   90.00
_cell.angle_beta   90.00
_cell.angle_gamma   90.00
#
_symmetry.space_group_name_H-M   'P 1'
#
loop_
_entity.id
_entity.type
_entity.pdbx_description
1 polymer ?
#
loop_
_entity_poly.entity_id
_entity_poly.type
_entity_poly.pdbx_seq_one_letter_code
_entity_poly.pdbx_strand_id
1 'polypeptide(L)'
;MAKESSFFDKVISLGPEDLDKDFLNKYIDVLSNKRGGGYWIWKHEIINSLLKNIDNGDIILYCDAGSSINTLPKAKKRFKEYFDLLLDSKNSFLRFETEKQFLEKQFTSNELFKYFDIGLDTSIANSTQLQAGVMFFQKSYESLEFFNDYKNVLDFDINLITDSYRNNQDNQFIENRHDQSIFSLLGKIYDSIVLENETEFRNRKELQYDYPILTVRASNHGLKDKVKLMLFKSIYAKKTKFF
;
A
#
# COMPACT_ATOMS: atom_id res chain seq x y z
N MET A 1 -9.76 2.30 16.94
CA MET A 1 -10.23 1.21 16.04
C MET A 1 -9.20 0.09 15.93
N ALA A 2 -7.96 0.26 15.38
CA ALA A 2 -7.00 -0.83 15.28
C ALA A 2 -6.64 -1.42 16.66
N LYS A 3 -6.29 -0.60 17.64
CA LYS A 3 -6.00 -1.04 19.03
C LYS A 3 -7.17 -1.77 19.71
N GLU A 4 -8.39 -1.44 19.33
CA GLU A 4 -9.63 -2.00 19.91
C GLU A 4 -10.12 -3.25 19.16
N SER A 5 -9.55 -3.55 17.99
CA SER A 5 -9.98 -4.66 17.15
C SER A 5 -9.57 -6.03 17.67
N SER A 6 -8.53 -6.09 18.50
CA SER A 6 -7.87 -7.31 18.94
C SER A 6 -7.31 -8.16 17.78
N PHE A 7 -7.02 -7.52 16.63
CA PHE A 7 -6.42 -8.18 15.47
C PHE A 7 -4.88 -8.20 15.54
N PHE A 8 -4.28 -7.34 16.35
CA PHE A 8 -2.86 -7.06 16.34
C PHE A 8 -2.28 -7.17 17.74
N ASP A 9 -1.12 -7.78 17.87
CA ASP A 9 -0.34 -7.80 19.12
C ASP A 9 0.21 -6.40 19.41
N LYS A 10 0.56 -5.66 18.37
CA LYS A 10 1.07 -4.29 18.46
C LYS A 10 0.49 -3.39 17.39
N VAL A 11 0.08 -2.19 17.76
CA VAL A 11 -0.38 -1.13 16.84
C VAL A 11 0.51 0.08 17.02
N ILE A 12 1.20 0.46 15.94
CA ILE A 12 2.16 1.56 15.89
C ILE A 12 1.58 2.65 14.99
N SER A 13 1.54 3.87 15.48
CA SER A 13 1.24 5.06 14.68
C SER A 13 2.53 5.83 14.47
N LEU A 14 2.90 6.09 13.23
CA LEU A 14 4.14 6.75 12.86
C LEU A 14 3.84 8.08 12.17
N GLY A 15 4.67 9.07 12.43
CA GLY A 15 4.65 10.38 11.84
C GLY A 15 6.01 10.80 11.24
N PRO A 16 6.13 12.00 10.68
CA PRO A 16 7.40 12.49 10.14
C PRO A 16 8.55 12.50 11.15
N GLU A 17 8.24 12.65 12.45
CA GLU A 17 9.20 12.65 13.57
C GLU A 17 9.86 11.30 13.82
N ASP A 18 9.24 10.22 13.32
CA ASP A 18 9.74 8.85 13.50
C ASP A 18 10.69 8.40 12.38
N LEU A 19 10.88 9.25 11.36
CA LEU A 19 11.79 8.97 10.26
C LEU A 19 13.25 9.14 10.68
N ASP A 20 14.10 8.27 10.17
CA ASP A 20 15.55 8.34 10.40
C ASP A 20 16.14 9.66 9.89
N LYS A 21 17.10 10.23 10.63
CA LYS A 21 17.71 11.53 10.29
C LYS A 21 18.52 11.47 9.00
N ASP A 22 19.22 10.38 8.74
CA ASP A 22 20.01 10.23 7.53
C ASP A 22 19.09 10.10 6.31
N PHE A 23 17.96 9.39 6.47
CA PHE A 23 16.89 9.35 5.46
C PHE A 23 16.31 10.74 5.19
N LEU A 24 15.96 11.49 6.22
CA LEU A 24 15.45 12.86 6.08
C LEU A 24 16.43 13.76 5.35
N ASN A 25 17.72 13.72 5.72
CA ASN A 25 18.76 14.52 5.09
C ASN A 25 18.99 14.12 3.63
N LYS A 26 19.01 12.81 3.33
CA LYS A 26 19.25 12.29 1.99
C LYS A 26 18.15 12.68 1.01
N TYR A 27 16.90 12.68 1.43
CA TYR A 27 15.75 12.89 0.57
C TYR A 27 15.00 14.19 0.83
N ILE A 28 15.67 15.20 1.44
CA ILE A 28 15.07 16.46 1.85
C ILE A 28 14.35 17.20 0.71
N ASP A 29 14.93 17.19 -0.50
CA ASP A 29 14.36 17.85 -1.66
C ASP A 29 13.03 17.19 -2.09
N VAL A 30 12.98 15.86 -2.09
CA VAL A 30 11.77 15.09 -2.43
C VAL A 30 10.73 15.25 -1.32
N LEU A 31 11.13 15.12 -0.06
CA LEU A 31 10.26 15.25 1.12
C LEU A 31 9.65 16.66 1.26
N SER A 32 10.27 17.69 0.69
CA SER A 32 9.72 19.05 0.63
C SER A 32 8.48 19.17 -0.27
N ASN A 33 8.24 18.18 -1.17
CA ASN A 33 7.09 18.19 -2.06
C ASN A 33 5.80 17.93 -1.28
N LYS A 34 4.77 18.76 -1.51
CA LYS A 34 3.47 18.66 -0.82
C LYS A 34 2.68 17.40 -1.21
N ARG A 35 2.87 16.87 -2.42
CA ARG A 35 2.18 15.65 -2.90
C ARG A 35 2.63 14.46 -2.07
N GLY A 36 1.73 13.91 -1.26
CA GLY A 36 2.02 12.77 -0.40
C GLY A 36 3.13 12.97 0.64
N GLY A 37 3.47 14.25 0.96
CA GLY A 37 4.59 14.55 1.85
C GLY A 37 5.89 13.97 1.32
N GLY A 38 6.21 14.24 0.04
CA GLY A 38 7.36 13.69 -0.68
C GLY A 38 7.04 12.41 -1.44
N TYR A 39 5.92 12.40 -2.20
CA TYR A 39 5.54 11.28 -3.05
C TYR A 39 5.45 9.93 -2.31
N TRP A 40 5.12 9.97 -1.01
CA TRP A 40 5.03 8.78 -0.13
C TRP A 40 6.33 7.96 0.00
N ILE A 41 7.49 8.50 -0.35
CA ILE A 41 8.81 7.85 -0.23
C ILE A 41 9.06 7.32 1.18
N TRP A 42 8.52 7.98 2.20
CA TRP A 42 8.65 7.63 3.61
C TRP A 42 8.03 6.26 3.97
N LYS A 43 7.08 5.74 3.16
CA LYS A 43 6.51 4.40 3.41
C LYS A 43 7.55 3.30 3.39
N HIS A 44 8.45 3.35 2.40
CA HIS A 44 9.57 2.42 2.32
C HIS A 44 10.39 2.43 3.61
N GLU A 45 10.76 3.61 4.10
CA GLU A 45 11.61 3.75 5.29
C GLU A 45 10.95 3.17 6.54
N ILE A 46 9.69 3.57 6.82
CA ILE A 46 9.00 3.12 8.04
C ILE A 46 8.75 1.62 8.06
N ILE A 47 8.37 1.02 6.92
CA ILE A 47 8.10 -0.42 6.87
C ILE A 47 9.41 -1.21 6.97
N ASN A 48 10.45 -0.81 6.26
CA ASN A 48 11.77 -1.45 6.31
C ASN A 48 12.39 -1.38 7.73
N SER A 49 12.29 -0.22 8.38
CA SER A 49 12.75 -0.06 9.76
C SER A 49 12.02 -0.99 10.72
N LEU A 50 10.70 -1.14 10.58
CA LEU A 50 9.92 -2.07 11.40
C LEU A 50 10.30 -3.52 11.12
N LEU A 51 10.43 -3.92 9.84
CA LEU A 51 10.83 -5.29 9.47
C LEU A 51 12.17 -5.70 10.06
N LYS A 52 13.13 -4.78 10.15
CA LYS A 52 14.45 -5.06 10.75
C LYS A 52 14.36 -5.37 12.24
N ASN A 53 13.33 -4.88 12.93
CA ASN A 53 13.19 -4.89 14.39
C ASN A 53 12.15 -5.88 14.93
N ILE A 54 11.61 -6.77 14.10
CA ILE A 54 10.71 -7.85 14.50
C ILE A 54 11.36 -9.21 14.26
N ASP A 55 10.78 -10.30 14.76
CA ASP A 55 11.31 -11.64 14.59
C ASP A 55 10.96 -12.25 13.22
N ASN A 56 11.76 -13.22 12.77
CA ASN A 56 11.47 -13.93 11.53
C ASN A 56 10.12 -14.66 11.64
N GLY A 57 9.29 -14.51 10.62
CA GLY A 57 7.94 -15.05 10.58
C GLY A 57 6.86 -14.07 11.06
N ASP A 58 7.22 -13.01 11.80
CA ASP A 58 6.29 -11.96 12.17
C ASP A 58 5.74 -11.23 10.93
N ILE A 59 4.50 -10.76 11.03
CA ILE A 59 3.81 -10.11 9.93
C ILE A 59 3.53 -8.64 10.26
N ILE A 60 3.95 -7.76 9.36
CA ILE A 60 3.56 -6.35 9.36
C ILE A 60 2.37 -6.16 8.43
N LEU A 61 1.30 -5.55 8.94
CA LEU A 61 0.27 -4.95 8.13
C LEU A 61 0.48 -3.43 8.09
N TYR A 62 0.85 -2.92 6.92
CA TYR A 62 0.82 -1.49 6.64
C TYR A 62 -0.59 -1.08 6.20
N CYS A 63 -1.11 -0.01 6.80
CA CYS A 63 -2.34 0.65 6.36
C CYS A 63 -2.16 2.16 6.33
N ASP A 64 -2.61 2.82 5.26
CA ASP A 64 -2.72 4.28 5.24
C ASP A 64 -3.59 4.77 6.40
N ALA A 65 -3.22 5.92 7.00
CA ALA A 65 -3.90 6.49 8.18
C ALA A 65 -5.41 6.75 7.99
N GLY A 66 -5.87 6.82 6.74
CA GLY A 66 -7.30 6.93 6.38
C GLY A 66 -8.09 5.62 6.48
N SER A 67 -7.42 4.49 6.68
CA SER A 67 -8.05 3.17 6.72
C SER A 67 -8.88 2.99 7.99
N SER A 68 -9.92 2.15 7.89
CA SER A 68 -10.80 1.75 8.99
C SER A 68 -10.74 0.24 9.17
N ILE A 69 -10.77 -0.23 10.42
CA ILE A 69 -10.80 -1.66 10.75
C ILE A 69 -12.24 -2.07 11.06
N ASN A 70 -12.70 -3.11 10.38
CA ASN A 70 -14.01 -3.72 10.57
C ASN A 70 -13.86 -5.00 11.38
N THR A 71 -14.60 -5.10 12.48
CA THR A 71 -14.56 -6.25 13.42
C THR A 71 -15.84 -7.10 13.40
N LEU A 72 -16.69 -6.95 12.40
CA LEU A 72 -17.85 -7.81 12.21
C LEU A 72 -17.44 -9.27 11.98
N PRO A 73 -18.28 -10.26 12.30
CA PRO A 73 -17.87 -11.68 12.26
C PRO A 73 -17.29 -12.15 10.92
N LYS A 74 -17.87 -11.77 9.79
CA LYS A 74 -17.33 -12.10 8.46
C LYS A 74 -15.97 -11.46 8.21
N ALA A 75 -15.82 -10.19 8.58
CA ALA A 75 -14.58 -9.46 8.45
C ALA A 75 -13.46 -10.06 9.34
N LYS A 76 -13.79 -10.47 10.58
CA LYS A 76 -12.85 -11.19 11.45
C LYS A 76 -12.37 -12.49 10.83
N LYS A 77 -13.31 -13.28 10.27
CA LYS A 77 -12.95 -14.52 9.56
C LYS A 77 -12.03 -14.23 8.38
N ARG A 78 -12.37 -13.22 7.54
CA ARG A 78 -11.54 -12.85 6.38
C ARG A 78 -10.16 -12.35 6.80
N PHE A 79 -10.05 -11.61 7.89
CA PHE A 79 -8.77 -11.16 8.42
C PHE A 79 -7.87 -12.33 8.79
N LYS A 80 -8.41 -13.34 9.47
CA LYS A 80 -7.67 -14.57 9.76
C LYS A 80 -7.21 -15.27 8.49
N GLU A 81 -8.06 -15.36 7.46
CA GLU A 81 -7.72 -15.98 6.18
C GLU A 81 -6.52 -15.30 5.50
N TYR A 82 -6.32 -13.98 5.64
CA TYR A 82 -5.13 -13.31 5.11
C TYR A 82 -3.83 -13.79 5.78
N PHE A 83 -3.87 -14.02 7.09
CA PHE A 83 -2.72 -14.57 7.82
C PHE A 83 -2.49 -16.03 7.45
N ASP A 84 -3.55 -16.83 7.38
CA ASP A 84 -3.46 -18.23 6.99
C ASP A 84 -2.83 -18.36 5.59
N LEU A 85 -3.23 -17.53 4.63
CA LEU A 85 -2.64 -17.50 3.29
C LEU A 85 -1.11 -17.20 3.31
N LEU A 86 -0.65 -16.27 4.14
CA LEU A 86 0.78 -15.97 4.27
C LEU A 86 1.53 -17.10 4.98
N LEU A 87 0.98 -17.64 6.08
CA LEU A 87 1.63 -18.66 6.89
C LEU A 87 1.71 -20.02 6.17
N ASP A 88 0.70 -20.34 5.35
CA ASP A 88 0.63 -21.61 4.61
C ASP A 88 1.40 -21.56 3.28
N SER A 89 1.81 -20.38 2.83
CA SER A 89 2.55 -20.17 1.60
C SER A 89 4.06 -20.07 1.84
N LYS A 90 4.82 -20.07 0.73
CA LYS A 90 6.24 -19.71 0.76
C LYS A 90 6.47 -18.22 0.51
N ASN A 91 5.40 -17.47 0.23
CA ASN A 91 5.47 -16.07 -0.16
C ASN A 91 5.47 -15.17 1.07
N SER A 92 6.29 -14.15 1.05
CA SER A 92 6.43 -13.19 2.16
C SER A 92 5.48 -12.00 2.04
N PHE A 93 4.61 -11.96 1.00
CA PHE A 93 3.82 -10.78 0.66
C PHE A 93 2.38 -11.13 0.34
N LEU A 94 1.42 -10.34 0.89
CA LEU A 94 0.04 -10.36 0.43
C LEU A 94 -0.38 -8.95 0.02
N ARG A 95 -0.90 -8.82 -1.18
CA ARG A 95 -1.23 -7.58 -1.84
C ARG A 95 -2.65 -7.60 -2.40
N PHE A 96 -3.21 -6.43 -2.61
CA PHE A 96 -4.54 -6.28 -3.23
C PHE A 96 -4.42 -5.57 -4.57
N GLU A 97 -5.18 -6.03 -5.55
CA GLU A 97 -5.36 -5.29 -6.79
C GLU A 97 -6.07 -3.96 -6.56
N THR A 98 -5.84 -3.00 -7.43
CA THR A 98 -6.71 -1.84 -7.60
C THR A 98 -8.00 -2.25 -8.33
N GLU A 99 -8.79 -1.31 -8.87
CA GLU A 99 -9.89 -1.66 -9.77
C GLU A 99 -9.34 -2.22 -11.09
N LYS A 100 -9.97 -3.28 -11.64
CA LYS A 100 -9.46 -4.07 -12.81
C LYS A 100 -9.12 -3.25 -14.05
N GLN A 101 -9.73 -2.09 -14.23
CA GLN A 101 -9.43 -1.18 -15.35
C GLN A 101 -8.12 -0.40 -15.18
N PHE A 102 -7.49 -0.41 -14.02
CA PHE A 102 -6.25 0.33 -13.75
C PHE A 102 -5.04 -0.58 -13.99
N LEU A 103 -4.61 -0.61 -15.26
CA LEU A 103 -3.46 -1.43 -15.67
C LEU A 103 -2.14 -0.79 -15.24
N GLU A 104 -1.14 -1.62 -15.00
CA GLU A 104 0.18 -1.18 -14.56
C GLU A 104 0.78 -0.12 -15.49
N LYS A 105 0.78 -0.36 -16.81
CA LYS A 105 1.34 0.57 -17.81
C LYS A 105 0.64 1.93 -17.89
N GLN A 106 -0.59 2.03 -17.37
CA GLN A 106 -1.31 3.32 -17.30
C GLN A 106 -0.84 4.18 -16.14
N PHE A 107 -0.27 3.56 -15.10
CA PHE A 107 0.03 4.21 -13.83
C PHE A 107 1.48 4.00 -13.33
N THR A 108 2.34 3.54 -14.22
CA THR A 108 3.78 3.36 -13.97
C THR A 108 4.55 3.92 -15.14
N SER A 109 5.56 4.75 -14.87
CA SER A 109 6.37 5.38 -15.91
C SER A 109 7.22 4.37 -16.68
N ASN A 110 7.44 4.64 -17.97
CA ASN A 110 8.29 3.81 -18.83
C ASN A 110 9.74 3.72 -18.31
N GLU A 111 10.21 4.76 -17.63
CA GLU A 111 11.53 4.77 -16.99
C GLU A 111 11.62 3.71 -15.89
N LEU A 112 10.55 3.55 -15.10
CA LEU A 112 10.51 2.54 -14.04
C LEU A 112 10.41 1.13 -14.62
N PHE A 113 9.64 0.91 -15.69
CA PHE A 113 9.62 -0.36 -16.42
C PHE A 113 11.01 -0.72 -16.97
N LYS A 114 11.72 0.25 -17.56
CA LYS A 114 13.09 0.05 -18.05
C LYS A 114 14.09 -0.27 -16.95
N TYR A 115 13.94 0.35 -15.78
CA TYR A 115 14.80 0.03 -14.63
C TYR A 115 14.71 -1.45 -14.25
N PHE A 116 13.52 -2.04 -14.30
CA PHE A 116 13.29 -3.45 -13.99
C PHE A 116 13.43 -4.39 -15.20
N ASP A 117 13.82 -3.88 -16.36
CA ASP A 117 13.89 -4.64 -17.63
C ASP A 117 12.56 -5.32 -18.00
N ILE A 118 11.44 -4.63 -17.78
CA ILE A 118 10.09 -5.10 -18.08
C ILE A 118 9.58 -4.42 -19.35
N GLY A 119 9.29 -5.22 -20.39
CA GLY A 119 8.66 -4.73 -21.62
C GLY A 119 7.18 -4.35 -21.41
N LEU A 120 6.71 -3.34 -22.15
CA LEU A 120 5.32 -2.86 -22.06
C LEU A 120 4.28 -3.82 -22.65
N ASP A 121 4.70 -4.85 -23.38
CA ASP A 121 3.89 -5.94 -23.93
C ASP A 121 3.77 -7.14 -22.99
N THR A 122 4.51 -7.17 -21.88
CA THR A 122 4.51 -8.26 -20.91
C THR A 122 3.19 -8.38 -20.13
N SER A 123 2.97 -9.55 -19.53
CA SER A 123 1.83 -9.78 -18.63
C SER A 123 1.86 -8.83 -17.42
N ILE A 124 3.02 -8.49 -16.89
CA ILE A 124 3.18 -7.54 -15.77
C ILE A 124 2.64 -6.18 -16.17
N ALA A 125 3.08 -5.61 -17.29
CA ALA A 125 2.66 -4.29 -17.75
C ALA A 125 1.14 -4.22 -18.06
N ASN A 126 0.56 -5.33 -18.49
CA ASN A 126 -0.86 -5.46 -18.85
C ASN A 126 -1.74 -6.02 -17.73
N SER A 127 -1.20 -6.28 -16.55
CA SER A 127 -1.98 -6.68 -15.38
C SER A 127 -2.46 -5.46 -14.57
N THR A 128 -3.44 -5.68 -13.68
CA THR A 128 -3.94 -4.67 -12.75
C THR A 128 -2.83 -4.21 -11.81
N GLN A 129 -2.75 -2.89 -11.56
CA GLN A 129 -1.80 -2.33 -10.59
C GLN A 129 -2.16 -2.77 -9.16
N LEU A 130 -1.15 -3.06 -8.33
CA LEU A 130 -1.35 -3.40 -6.93
C LEU A 130 -1.42 -2.14 -6.05
N GLN A 131 -2.23 -2.21 -5.01
CA GLN A 131 -2.39 -1.10 -4.05
C GLN A 131 -1.16 -0.95 -3.16
N ALA A 132 -0.86 0.30 -2.73
CA ALA A 132 0.13 0.61 -1.70
C ALA A 132 -0.49 1.21 -0.42
N GLY A 133 -1.81 1.23 -0.32
CA GLY A 133 -2.52 1.72 0.87
C GLY A 133 -2.75 0.65 1.93
N VAL A 134 -2.72 -0.64 1.53
CA VAL A 134 -2.82 -1.81 2.43
C VAL A 134 -1.88 -2.89 1.91
N MET A 135 -0.92 -3.28 2.73
CA MET A 135 0.13 -4.23 2.35
C MET A 135 0.52 -5.11 3.53
N PHE A 136 0.63 -6.41 3.30
CA PHE A 136 1.16 -7.35 4.30
C PHE A 136 2.56 -7.77 3.91
N PHE A 137 3.45 -7.83 4.89
CA PHE A 137 4.83 -8.26 4.77
C PHE A 137 5.16 -9.23 5.91
N GLN A 138 5.52 -10.47 5.58
CA GLN A 138 6.09 -11.38 6.54
C GLN A 138 7.61 -11.16 6.63
N LYS A 139 8.16 -11.10 7.84
CA LYS A 139 9.61 -10.98 8.03
C LYS A 139 10.30 -12.24 7.53
N SER A 140 11.14 -12.07 6.53
CA SER A 140 11.95 -13.10 5.90
C SER A 140 13.19 -12.48 5.26
N TYR A 141 14.11 -13.30 4.77
CA TYR A 141 15.20 -12.81 3.91
C TYR A 141 14.64 -12.10 2.67
N GLU A 142 13.65 -12.70 2.02
CA GLU A 142 13.03 -12.17 0.80
C GLU A 142 12.38 -10.79 1.02
N SER A 143 11.70 -10.58 2.15
CA SER A 143 11.10 -9.28 2.46
C SER A 143 12.16 -8.19 2.71
N LEU A 144 13.32 -8.53 3.25
CA LEU A 144 14.43 -7.59 3.38
C LEU A 144 15.04 -7.24 2.02
N GLU A 145 15.21 -8.23 1.12
CA GLU A 145 15.68 -7.98 -0.25
C GLU A 145 14.68 -7.12 -1.05
N PHE A 146 13.38 -7.34 -0.90
CA PHE A 146 12.35 -6.49 -1.50
C PHE A 146 12.55 -5.00 -1.13
N PHE A 147 12.79 -4.71 0.14
CA PHE A 147 13.01 -3.33 0.59
C PHE A 147 14.40 -2.80 0.20
N ASN A 148 15.39 -3.67 0.05
CA ASN A 148 16.69 -3.32 -0.51
C ASN A 148 16.55 -2.93 -1.99
N ASP A 149 15.79 -3.70 -2.77
CA ASP A 149 15.51 -3.38 -4.17
C ASP A 149 14.70 -2.09 -4.33
N TYR A 150 13.72 -1.86 -3.45
CA TYR A 150 13.04 -0.56 -3.43
C TYR A 150 14.03 0.60 -3.22
N LYS A 151 14.94 0.45 -2.25
CA LYS A 151 15.99 1.43 -1.99
C LYS A 151 16.90 1.61 -3.20
N ASN A 152 17.27 0.53 -3.90
CA ASN A 152 18.08 0.57 -5.10
C ASN A 152 17.42 1.39 -6.23
N VAL A 153 16.08 1.32 -6.39
CA VAL A 153 15.34 2.19 -7.31
C VAL A 153 15.57 3.67 -6.97
N LEU A 154 15.43 4.03 -5.70
CA LEU A 154 15.61 5.43 -5.25
C LEU A 154 17.05 5.90 -5.39
N ASP A 155 18.01 5.03 -5.14
CA ASP A 155 19.46 5.33 -5.24
C ASP A 155 19.93 5.42 -6.70
N PHE A 156 19.28 4.69 -7.61
CA PHE A 156 19.56 4.76 -9.04
C PHE A 156 19.09 6.07 -9.66
N ASP A 157 17.82 6.42 -9.45
CA ASP A 157 17.25 7.71 -9.88
C ASP A 157 16.02 8.05 -9.05
N ILE A 158 16.15 9.03 -8.18
CA ILE A 158 15.06 9.51 -7.32
C ILE A 158 13.85 10.01 -8.12
N ASN A 159 14.04 10.42 -9.38
CA ASN A 159 12.94 10.86 -10.23
C ASN A 159 11.96 9.75 -10.57
N LEU A 160 12.34 8.47 -10.45
CA LEU A 160 11.46 7.33 -10.69
C LEU A 160 10.24 7.30 -9.76
N ILE A 161 10.32 7.93 -8.58
CA ILE A 161 9.17 8.06 -7.67
C ILE A 161 8.38 9.35 -7.87
N THR A 162 8.85 10.30 -8.66
CA THR A 162 8.25 11.64 -8.80
C THR A 162 7.33 11.76 -10.02
N ASP A 163 6.89 12.98 -10.31
CA ASP A 163 6.19 13.33 -11.57
C ASP A 163 7.17 13.68 -12.70
N SER A 164 8.48 13.54 -12.49
CA SER A 164 9.52 13.87 -13.48
C SER A 164 9.79 12.70 -14.41
N TYR A 165 8.93 12.46 -15.36
CA TYR A 165 9.07 11.45 -16.40
C TYR A 165 9.12 12.06 -17.79
N ARG A 166 9.72 11.34 -18.75
CA ARG A 166 9.92 11.82 -20.15
C ARG A 166 8.65 11.68 -20.98
N ASN A 167 8.65 12.29 -22.17
CA ASN A 167 7.49 12.26 -23.08
C ASN A 167 7.29 10.94 -23.84
N ASN A 168 8.18 9.96 -23.71
CA ASN A 168 8.11 8.67 -24.41
C ASN A 168 7.41 7.57 -23.60
N GLN A 169 6.31 7.90 -22.98
CA GLN A 169 5.46 6.97 -22.23
C GLN A 169 4.60 6.10 -23.17
N ASP A 170 4.02 5.00 -22.64
CA ASP A 170 3.00 4.24 -23.37
C ASP A 170 1.83 5.15 -23.77
N ASN A 171 1.16 4.83 -24.86
CA ASN A 171 0.02 5.63 -25.36
C ASN A 171 -1.20 5.60 -24.43
N GLN A 172 -1.29 4.65 -23.51
CA GLN A 172 -2.32 4.54 -22.48
C GLN A 172 -1.87 5.12 -21.13
N PHE A 173 -0.63 5.61 -21.02
CA PHE A 173 -0.11 6.18 -19.79
C PHE A 173 -0.91 7.40 -19.35
N ILE A 174 -1.27 7.44 -18.05
CA ILE A 174 -2.07 8.52 -17.46
C ILE A 174 -1.20 9.32 -16.47
N GLU A 175 -0.57 8.63 -15.51
CA GLU A 175 0.27 9.24 -14.49
C GLU A 175 1.18 8.18 -13.83
N ASN A 176 2.30 8.59 -13.26
CA ASN A 176 3.05 7.74 -12.35
C ASN A 176 2.43 7.81 -10.94
N ARG A 177 2.16 6.66 -10.33
CA ARG A 177 1.60 6.60 -8.96
C ARG A 177 2.65 6.46 -7.88
N HIS A 178 3.84 6.97 -8.14
CA HIS A 178 4.89 7.16 -7.14
C HIS A 178 5.29 5.87 -6.41
N ASP A 179 5.17 5.87 -5.07
CA ASP A 179 5.42 4.70 -4.22
C ASP A 179 4.62 3.47 -4.66
N GLN A 180 3.36 3.65 -5.07
CA GLN A 180 2.50 2.55 -5.50
C GLN A 180 3.05 1.87 -6.75
N SER A 181 3.61 2.61 -7.72
CA SER A 181 4.20 2.04 -8.93
C SER A 181 5.39 1.15 -8.59
N ILE A 182 6.29 1.59 -7.70
CA ILE A 182 7.44 0.78 -7.27
C ILE A 182 6.96 -0.44 -6.46
N PHE A 183 6.10 -0.24 -5.47
CA PHE A 183 5.55 -1.34 -4.67
C PHE A 183 4.77 -2.36 -5.50
N SER A 184 4.07 -1.92 -6.56
CA SER A 184 3.31 -2.80 -7.44
C SER A 184 4.23 -3.67 -8.29
N LEU A 185 5.23 -3.08 -8.96
CA LEU A 185 6.19 -3.84 -9.77
C LEU A 185 6.98 -4.83 -8.91
N LEU A 186 7.53 -4.38 -7.78
CA LEU A 186 8.23 -5.27 -6.85
C LEU A 186 7.31 -6.38 -6.33
N GLY A 187 6.06 -6.07 -5.98
CA GLY A 187 5.09 -7.07 -5.55
C GLY A 187 4.85 -8.17 -6.59
N LYS A 188 4.94 -7.85 -7.88
CA LYS A 188 4.81 -8.82 -8.97
C LYS A 188 6.11 -9.58 -9.25
N ILE A 189 7.25 -8.91 -9.17
CA ILE A 189 8.59 -9.52 -9.33
C ILE A 189 8.82 -10.56 -8.22
N TYR A 190 8.41 -10.24 -7.00
CA TYR A 190 8.54 -11.11 -5.83
C TYR A 190 7.35 -12.07 -5.64
N ASP A 191 6.56 -12.30 -6.68
CA ASP A 191 5.46 -13.27 -6.71
C ASP A 191 4.53 -13.21 -5.49
N SER A 192 4.05 -12.00 -5.15
CA SER A 192 3.14 -11.81 -4.01
C SER A 192 1.86 -12.64 -4.16
N ILE A 193 1.28 -13.07 -3.04
CA ILE A 193 -0.12 -13.51 -3.01
C ILE A 193 -0.98 -12.30 -3.37
N VAL A 194 -1.64 -12.35 -4.52
CA VAL A 194 -2.49 -11.25 -5.01
C VAL A 194 -3.95 -11.60 -4.83
N LEU A 195 -4.66 -10.76 -4.10
CA LEU A 195 -6.11 -10.82 -3.93
C LEU A 195 -6.79 -9.72 -4.75
N GLU A 196 -8.05 -9.93 -5.10
CA GLU A 196 -8.87 -8.89 -5.70
C GLU A 196 -8.97 -7.66 -4.78
N ASN A 197 -9.56 -6.57 -5.29
CA ASN A 197 -9.78 -5.36 -4.49
C ASN A 197 -10.78 -5.64 -3.34
N GLU A 198 -10.26 -5.90 -2.15
CA GLU A 198 -11.01 -6.15 -0.91
C GLU A 198 -10.88 -5.00 0.09
N THR A 199 -10.35 -3.87 -0.31
CA THR A 199 -10.09 -2.72 0.59
C THR A 199 -10.77 -1.43 0.16
N GLU A 200 -11.10 -1.26 -1.13
CA GLU A 200 -11.75 -0.08 -1.68
C GLU A 200 -13.13 -0.43 -2.27
N PHE A 201 -14.22 0.14 -1.72
CA PHE A 201 -15.59 -0.21 -2.10
C PHE A 201 -16.39 0.99 -2.61
N ARG A 202 -15.80 1.82 -3.48
CA ARG A 202 -16.45 3.02 -4.01
C ARG A 202 -17.79 2.73 -4.68
N ASN A 203 -17.83 1.66 -5.47
CA ASN A 203 -18.97 1.26 -6.29
C ASN A 203 -19.70 0.02 -5.76
N ARG A 204 -19.24 -0.58 -4.64
CA ARG A 204 -19.76 -1.82 -4.06
C ARG A 204 -19.89 -1.70 -2.54
N LYS A 205 -20.60 -0.67 -2.09
CA LYS A 205 -20.67 -0.31 -0.66
C LYS A 205 -21.27 -1.41 0.23
N GLU A 206 -22.07 -2.31 -0.32
CA GLU A 206 -22.64 -3.46 0.36
C GLU A 206 -21.57 -4.44 0.83
N LEU A 207 -20.47 -4.60 0.08
CA LEU A 207 -19.39 -5.53 0.38
C LEU A 207 -18.48 -5.05 1.52
N GLN A 208 -18.48 -3.76 1.82
CA GLN A 208 -17.60 -3.18 2.85
C GLN A 208 -17.77 -3.83 4.24
N TYR A 209 -18.91 -4.46 4.51
CA TYR A 209 -19.21 -5.10 5.80
C TYR A 209 -18.57 -6.50 5.94
N ASP A 210 -18.15 -7.09 4.84
CA ASP A 210 -17.61 -8.44 4.80
C ASP A 210 -16.07 -8.46 4.94
N TYR A 211 -15.42 -7.31 4.69
CA TYR A 211 -13.97 -7.21 4.65
C TYR A 211 -13.39 -6.43 5.84
N PRO A 212 -12.18 -6.81 6.32
CA PRO A 212 -11.63 -6.30 7.57
C PRO A 212 -11.01 -4.90 7.47
N ILE A 213 -10.50 -4.51 6.32
CA ILE A 213 -9.75 -3.27 6.12
C ILE A 213 -10.43 -2.46 5.02
N LEU A 214 -10.76 -1.22 5.34
CA LEU A 214 -11.46 -0.32 4.42
C LEU A 214 -10.66 0.95 4.25
N THR A 215 -10.19 1.20 3.05
CA THR A 215 -9.50 2.44 2.70
C THR A 215 -10.54 3.44 2.17
N VAL A 216 -10.59 4.60 2.81
CA VAL A 216 -11.44 5.71 2.35
C VAL A 216 -10.52 6.82 1.91
N ARG A 217 -10.37 7.03 0.59
CA ARG A 217 -9.72 8.24 0.09
C ARG A 217 -10.60 9.44 0.44
N ALA A 218 -10.26 10.18 1.49
CA ALA A 218 -10.74 11.52 1.68
C ALA A 218 -10.02 12.43 0.68
N SER A 219 -10.53 12.52 -0.55
CA SER A 219 -10.14 13.60 -1.43
C SER A 219 -10.54 14.91 -0.75
N ASN A 220 -9.72 15.96 -0.89
CA ASN A 220 -9.92 17.29 -0.29
C ASN A 220 -11.17 18.04 -0.84
N HIS A 221 -12.26 17.34 -1.03
CA HIS A 221 -13.51 17.86 -1.56
C HIS A 221 -14.45 18.20 -0.41
N GLY A 222 -14.29 19.42 0.09
CA GLY A 222 -15.31 20.16 0.82
C GLY A 222 -15.86 19.56 2.12
N LEU A 223 -16.63 20.38 2.82
CA LEU A 223 -17.30 20.05 4.09
C LEU A 223 -18.19 18.79 3.99
N LYS A 224 -18.80 18.55 2.82
CA LYS A 224 -19.70 17.40 2.58
C LYS A 224 -18.99 16.05 2.67
N ASP A 225 -17.75 15.94 2.22
CA ASP A 225 -17.01 14.68 2.27
C ASP A 225 -16.43 14.40 3.66
N LYS A 226 -16.08 15.47 4.40
CA LYS A 226 -15.73 15.36 5.83
C LYS A 226 -16.91 14.88 6.66
N VAL A 227 -18.10 15.37 6.38
CA VAL A 227 -19.34 14.94 7.06
C VAL A 227 -19.70 13.50 6.69
N LYS A 228 -19.54 13.08 5.41
CA LYS A 228 -19.71 11.69 5.00
C LYS A 228 -18.74 10.75 5.71
N LEU A 229 -17.48 11.13 5.84
CA LEU A 229 -16.46 10.35 6.53
C LEU A 229 -16.77 10.24 8.05
N MET A 230 -17.23 11.34 8.67
CA MET A 230 -17.67 11.34 10.07
C MET A 230 -18.91 10.44 10.27
N LEU A 231 -19.90 10.51 9.40
CA LEU A 231 -21.09 9.67 9.46
C LEU A 231 -20.72 8.19 9.24
N PHE A 232 -19.87 7.90 8.30
CA PHE A 232 -19.35 6.56 8.06
C PHE A 232 -18.64 5.99 9.30
N LYS A 233 -17.69 6.72 9.87
CA LYS A 233 -17.01 6.34 11.13
C LYS A 233 -17.99 6.17 12.31
N SER A 234 -19.00 7.01 12.40
CA SER A 234 -20.04 6.96 13.43
C SER A 234 -20.96 5.74 13.28
N ILE A 235 -21.34 5.38 12.06
CA ILE A 235 -22.17 4.20 11.77
C ILE A 235 -21.39 2.92 12.08
N TYR A 236 -20.11 2.86 11.72
CA TYR A 236 -19.24 1.74 12.06
C TYR A 236 -19.03 1.59 13.56
N ALA A 237 -18.71 2.68 14.27
CA ALA A 237 -18.54 2.68 15.72
C ALA A 237 -19.83 2.27 16.46
N LYS A 238 -21.01 2.60 15.93
CA LYS A 238 -22.29 2.16 16.50
C LYS A 238 -22.55 0.66 16.24
N LYS A 239 -22.25 0.14 15.05
CA LYS A 239 -22.45 -1.29 14.72
C LYS A 239 -21.47 -2.21 15.48
N THR A 240 -20.26 -1.75 15.77
CA THR A 240 -19.28 -2.52 16.57
C THR A 240 -19.52 -2.50 18.07
N LYS A 241 -20.42 -1.63 18.59
CA LYS A 241 -20.78 -1.58 20.01
C LYS A 241 -21.95 -2.51 20.41
N PHE A 242 -22.59 -3.18 19.46
CA PHE A 242 -23.77 -4.03 19.71
C PHE A 242 -23.48 -5.54 19.70
N PHE A 243 -22.19 -5.95 19.81
CA PHE A 243 -21.82 -7.39 19.95
C PHE A 243 -20.73 -7.59 20.97
#